data_540494cd09b9eb2f65d7eafea3f94913
#
_entry.id   540494cd09b9eb2f65d7eafea3f94913
#
_cell.length_a   1.000
_cell.length_b   1.000
_cell.length_c   1.000
_cell.angle_alpha   90.00
_cell.angle_beta   90.00
_cell.angle_gamma   90.00
#
_symmetry.space_group_name_H-M   'P 1'
#
loop_
_entity.id
_entity.type
_entity.pdbx_description
1 polymer ?
#
loop_
_entity_poly.entity_id
_entity_poly.type
_entity_poly.pdbx_seq_one_letter_code
_entity_poly.pdbx_strand_id
1 'polypeptide(L)'
;MNNILSVFLGGVLAIAGTSLVKWLEFSFERRSLRAALKAEIDGLVDMFVKRGNDEMFRSAINSWRSDEDYELYLFTLDENFTPVYAATIGKVGMLGADVAGDVVKFYDIMIGVRAELRAHINGQTHRMTHSHRADRLEKLLEHWAEAVALAETLNKRL
;
A
#
# COMPACT_ATOMS: atom_id res chain seq x y z
N MET A 1 -55.28 22.67 13.37
CA MET A 1 -54.02 22.38 14.04
C MET A 1 -53.39 21.05 13.69
N ASN A 2 -54.16 20.00 13.40
CA ASN A 2 -53.65 18.65 13.10
C ASN A 2 -52.80 18.53 11.82
N ASN A 3 -53.11 19.33 10.77
CA ASN A 3 -52.39 19.25 9.49
C ASN A 3 -50.92 19.76 9.55
N ILE A 4 -50.62 20.72 10.38
CA ILE A 4 -49.28 21.29 10.53
C ILE A 4 -48.36 20.26 11.24
N LEU A 5 -48.92 19.58 12.25
CA LEU A 5 -48.19 18.57 13.00
C LEU A 5 -47.84 17.34 12.12
N SER A 6 -48.77 16.90 11.28
CA SER A 6 -48.55 15.79 10.34
C SER A 6 -47.52 16.11 9.26
N VAL A 7 -47.53 17.35 8.72
CA VAL A 7 -46.50 17.81 7.75
C VAL A 7 -45.14 17.89 8.41
N PHE A 8 -45.05 18.40 9.64
CA PHE A 8 -43.80 18.46 10.38
C PHE A 8 -43.25 17.07 10.69
N LEU A 9 -44.10 16.15 11.16
CA LEU A 9 -43.70 14.76 11.42
C LEU A 9 -43.23 14.05 10.13
N GLY A 10 -43.91 14.23 9.03
CA GLY A 10 -43.52 13.69 7.73
C GLY A 10 -42.16 14.23 7.27
N GLY A 11 -41.90 15.52 7.44
CA GLY A 11 -40.62 16.14 7.11
C GLY A 11 -39.45 15.58 7.95
N VAL A 12 -39.66 15.43 9.27
CA VAL A 12 -38.66 14.83 10.16
C VAL A 12 -38.34 13.38 9.80
N LEU A 13 -39.37 12.58 9.53
CA LEU A 13 -39.22 11.19 9.11
C LEU A 13 -38.48 11.06 7.77
N ALA A 14 -38.76 11.94 6.80
CA ALA A 14 -38.09 11.95 5.51
C ALA A 14 -36.60 12.28 5.66
N ILE A 15 -36.23 13.27 6.48
CA ILE A 15 -34.84 13.63 6.76
C ILE A 15 -34.11 12.49 7.49
N ALA A 16 -34.75 11.91 8.51
CA ALA A 16 -34.18 10.79 9.25
C ALA A 16 -33.94 9.56 8.34
N GLY A 17 -34.92 9.24 7.48
CA GLY A 17 -34.79 8.15 6.52
C GLY A 17 -33.64 8.37 5.54
N THR A 18 -33.54 9.56 4.95
CA THR A 18 -32.45 9.91 4.02
C THR A 18 -31.08 9.86 4.71
N SER A 19 -31.00 10.35 5.95
CA SER A 19 -29.75 10.32 6.72
C SER A 19 -29.31 8.90 7.06
N LEU A 20 -30.27 8.02 7.40
CA LEU A 20 -30.00 6.61 7.69
C LEU A 20 -29.47 5.88 6.44
N VAL A 21 -30.09 6.09 5.29
CA VAL A 21 -29.62 5.49 4.02
C VAL A 21 -28.20 5.93 3.71
N LYS A 22 -27.92 7.22 3.75
CA LYS A 22 -26.55 7.74 3.52
C LYS A 22 -25.53 7.19 4.51
N TRP A 23 -25.92 7.05 5.78
CA TRP A 23 -25.03 6.45 6.78
C TRP A 23 -24.75 4.97 6.49
N LEU A 24 -25.74 4.20 6.06
CA LEU A 24 -25.58 2.82 5.67
C LEU A 24 -24.67 2.71 4.42
N GLU A 25 -24.91 3.50 3.38
CA GLU A 25 -24.08 3.54 2.17
C GLU A 25 -22.61 3.84 2.53
N PHE A 26 -22.37 4.88 3.33
CA PHE A 26 -21.02 5.22 3.80
C PHE A 26 -20.37 4.08 4.58
N SER A 27 -21.12 3.41 5.45
CA SER A 27 -20.62 2.29 6.24
C SER A 27 -20.25 1.08 5.39
N PHE A 28 -21.05 0.76 4.37
CA PHE A 28 -20.76 -0.31 3.41
C PHE A 28 -19.56 0.03 2.54
N GLU A 29 -19.49 1.24 2.03
CA GLU A 29 -18.38 1.70 1.20
C GLU A 29 -17.06 1.65 1.98
N ARG A 30 -17.05 2.12 3.22
CA ARG A 30 -15.89 2.06 4.11
C ARG A 30 -15.43 0.62 4.37
N ARG A 31 -16.36 -0.32 4.62
CA ARG A 31 -16.02 -1.74 4.82
C ARG A 31 -15.43 -2.36 3.56
N SER A 32 -16.03 -2.09 2.41
CA SER A 32 -15.53 -2.58 1.13
C SER A 32 -14.13 -2.05 0.82
N LEU A 33 -13.89 -0.76 1.06
CA LEU A 33 -12.60 -0.13 0.90
C LEU A 33 -11.53 -0.78 1.79
N ARG A 34 -11.84 -1.00 3.07
CA ARG A 34 -10.93 -1.68 4.01
C ARG A 34 -10.56 -3.08 3.53
N ALA A 35 -11.55 -3.88 3.17
CA ALA A 35 -11.33 -5.24 2.70
C ALA A 35 -10.48 -5.29 1.43
N ALA A 36 -10.73 -4.38 0.48
CA ALA A 36 -10.01 -4.32 -0.77
C ALA A 36 -8.54 -3.89 -0.57
N LEU A 37 -8.30 -2.84 0.22
CA LEU A 37 -6.93 -2.39 0.53
C LEU A 37 -6.16 -3.44 1.34
N LYS A 38 -6.80 -4.08 2.31
CA LYS A 38 -6.18 -5.18 3.06
C LYS A 38 -5.73 -6.31 2.15
N ALA A 39 -6.61 -6.76 1.25
CA ALA A 39 -6.27 -7.83 0.31
C ALA A 39 -5.11 -7.45 -0.62
N GLU A 40 -5.05 -6.19 -1.08
CA GLU A 40 -3.94 -5.72 -1.92
C GLU A 40 -2.63 -5.62 -1.12
N ILE A 41 -2.66 -5.08 0.10
CA ILE A 41 -1.49 -4.99 0.99
C ILE A 41 -0.94 -6.39 1.30
N ASP A 42 -1.80 -7.33 1.69
CA ASP A 42 -1.41 -8.73 1.95
C ASP A 42 -0.80 -9.37 0.69
N GLY A 43 -1.42 -9.16 -0.47
CA GLY A 43 -0.93 -9.67 -1.74
C GLY A 43 0.45 -9.14 -2.12
N LEU A 44 0.72 -7.85 -1.89
CA LEU A 44 2.02 -7.24 -2.16
C LEU A 44 3.11 -7.79 -1.25
N VAL A 45 2.84 -7.91 0.06
CA VAL A 45 3.79 -8.47 1.02
C VAL A 45 4.06 -9.95 0.71
N ASP A 46 3.03 -10.74 0.51
CA ASP A 46 3.12 -12.15 0.15
C ASP A 46 3.93 -12.41 -1.12
N MET A 47 3.69 -11.60 -2.16
CA MET A 47 4.40 -11.71 -3.42
C MET A 47 5.90 -11.54 -3.24
N PHE A 48 6.33 -10.58 -2.42
CA PHE A 48 7.74 -10.31 -2.20
C PHE A 48 8.40 -11.41 -1.34
N VAL A 49 7.73 -11.84 -0.28
CA VAL A 49 8.21 -12.90 0.63
C VAL A 49 8.31 -14.25 -0.09
N LYS A 50 7.27 -14.66 -0.80
CA LYS A 50 7.23 -15.96 -1.49
C LYS A 50 8.27 -16.11 -2.60
N ARG A 51 8.79 -15.02 -3.13
CA ARG A 51 9.85 -15.03 -4.14
C ARG A 51 11.27 -15.13 -3.55
N GLY A 52 11.42 -15.14 -2.24
CA GLY A 52 12.73 -15.24 -1.57
C GLY A 52 13.64 -14.04 -1.83
N ASN A 53 13.06 -12.87 -2.12
CA ASN A 53 13.83 -11.69 -2.51
C ASN A 53 14.79 -11.22 -1.42
N ASP A 54 14.43 -11.37 -0.14
CA ASP A 54 15.28 -10.96 0.98
C ASP A 54 16.62 -11.72 0.97
N GLU A 55 16.58 -13.03 0.81
CA GLU A 55 17.77 -13.88 0.78
C GLU A 55 18.63 -13.60 -0.45
N MET A 56 18.02 -13.43 -1.62
CA MET A 56 18.71 -13.07 -2.85
C MET A 56 19.40 -11.71 -2.73
N PHE A 57 18.73 -10.71 -2.16
CA PHE A 57 19.30 -9.37 -1.97
C PHE A 57 20.45 -9.38 -0.97
N ARG A 58 20.36 -10.11 0.14
CA ARG A 58 21.45 -10.27 1.11
C ARG A 58 22.65 -10.94 0.47
N SER A 59 22.44 -11.96 -0.36
CA SER A 59 23.51 -12.61 -1.10
C SER A 59 24.22 -11.65 -2.05
N ALA A 60 23.44 -10.85 -2.81
CA ALA A 60 24.01 -9.83 -3.70
C ALA A 60 24.82 -8.76 -2.94
N ILE A 61 24.30 -8.28 -1.82
CA ILE A 61 24.99 -7.31 -0.97
C ILE A 61 26.33 -7.87 -0.50
N ASN A 62 26.35 -9.10 0.01
CA ASN A 62 27.56 -9.75 0.53
C ASN A 62 28.61 -9.91 -0.58
N SER A 63 28.21 -10.38 -1.78
CA SER A 63 29.14 -10.51 -2.92
C SER A 63 29.70 -9.16 -3.34
N TRP A 64 28.86 -8.14 -3.49
CA TRP A 64 29.34 -6.80 -3.85
C TRP A 64 30.20 -6.14 -2.78
N ARG A 65 29.98 -6.42 -1.49
CA ARG A 65 30.85 -5.98 -0.39
C ARG A 65 32.23 -6.66 -0.42
N SER A 66 32.28 -7.88 -0.97
CA SER A 66 33.54 -8.62 -1.19
C SER A 66 34.21 -8.30 -2.54
N ASP A 67 33.69 -7.30 -3.27
CA ASP A 67 34.14 -6.90 -4.62
C ASP A 67 33.99 -8.02 -5.66
N GLU A 68 33.02 -8.93 -5.44
CA GLU A 68 32.68 -10.01 -6.34
C GLU A 68 31.47 -9.63 -7.20
N ASP A 69 31.48 -10.05 -8.48
CA ASP A 69 30.34 -9.89 -9.34
C ASP A 69 29.18 -10.80 -8.90
N TYR A 70 27.99 -10.24 -8.84
CA TYR A 70 26.77 -10.97 -8.56
C TYR A 70 25.66 -10.52 -9.53
N GLU A 71 25.09 -11.48 -10.23
CA GLU A 71 23.97 -11.23 -11.15
C GLU A 71 22.65 -11.30 -10.38
N LEU A 72 21.96 -10.17 -10.32
CA LEU A 72 20.71 -10.03 -9.59
C LEU A 72 19.53 -10.28 -10.53
N TYR A 73 18.84 -11.41 -10.35
CA TYR A 73 17.64 -11.76 -11.13
C TYR A 73 16.41 -11.11 -10.51
N LEU A 74 16.03 -9.96 -11.04
CA LEU A 74 14.89 -9.19 -10.55
C LEU A 74 13.64 -9.45 -11.42
N PHE A 75 12.50 -9.52 -10.76
CA PHE A 75 11.21 -9.49 -11.44
C PHE A 75 10.73 -8.05 -11.62
N THR A 76 10.05 -7.81 -12.72
CA THR A 76 9.40 -6.52 -12.98
C THR A 76 8.10 -6.45 -12.21
N LEU A 77 7.92 -5.39 -11.42
CA LEU A 77 6.60 -4.99 -10.95
C LEU A 77 5.91 -4.23 -12.08
N ASP A 78 4.69 -4.64 -12.43
CA ASP A 78 3.86 -3.96 -13.44
C ASP A 78 3.67 -2.48 -13.08
N GLU A 79 3.37 -1.66 -14.08
CA GLU A 79 3.06 -0.24 -13.85
C GLU A 79 1.83 -0.07 -12.97
N ASN A 80 0.89 -0.98 -13.07
CA ASN A 80 -0.33 -1.01 -12.27
C ASN A 80 -0.28 -2.09 -11.17
N PHE A 81 0.79 -2.13 -10.36
CA PHE A 81 0.94 -3.11 -9.29
C PHE A 81 0.09 -2.83 -8.04
N THR A 82 -0.55 -1.65 -7.97
CA THR A 82 -1.43 -1.21 -6.88
C THR A 82 -2.79 -0.73 -7.42
N PRO A 83 -3.53 -1.58 -8.15
CA PRO A 83 -4.75 -1.14 -8.85
C PRO A 83 -5.86 -0.70 -7.90
N VAL A 84 -6.00 -1.33 -6.73
CA VAL A 84 -7.03 -0.97 -5.74
C VAL A 84 -6.73 0.40 -5.14
N TYR A 85 -5.49 0.63 -4.69
CA TYR A 85 -5.09 1.92 -4.15
C TYR A 85 -5.26 3.05 -5.18
N ALA A 86 -4.78 2.84 -6.41
CA ALA A 86 -4.92 3.82 -7.48
C ALA A 86 -6.39 4.19 -7.77
N ALA A 87 -7.29 3.19 -7.74
CA ALA A 87 -8.73 3.42 -7.94
C ALA A 87 -9.42 4.06 -6.74
N THR A 88 -8.86 3.94 -5.54
CA THR A 88 -9.54 4.33 -4.28
C THR A 88 -8.85 5.45 -3.51
N ILE A 89 -7.75 6.02 -4.01
CA ILE A 89 -6.97 7.05 -3.32
C ILE A 89 -7.82 8.25 -2.86
N GLY A 90 -8.81 8.67 -3.66
CA GLY A 90 -9.72 9.75 -3.30
C GLY A 90 -10.67 9.42 -2.12
N LYS A 91 -10.77 8.15 -1.73
CA LYS A 91 -11.65 7.66 -0.66
C LYS A 91 -10.89 7.23 0.60
N VAL A 92 -9.56 7.21 0.55
CA VAL A 92 -8.73 6.74 1.68
C VAL A 92 -9.03 7.51 2.97
N GLY A 93 -9.40 8.78 2.88
CA GLY A 93 -9.83 9.59 4.03
C GLY A 93 -11.03 9.02 4.82
N MET A 94 -11.87 8.19 4.19
CA MET A 94 -12.99 7.51 4.85
C MET A 94 -12.53 6.50 5.93
N LEU A 95 -11.28 6.08 5.91
CA LEU A 95 -10.70 5.15 6.89
C LEU A 95 -10.45 5.81 8.26
N GLY A 96 -10.45 7.14 8.31
CA GLY A 96 -10.01 7.95 9.43
C GLY A 96 -8.55 8.38 9.28
N ALA A 97 -8.19 9.53 9.84
CA ALA A 97 -6.93 10.21 9.55
C ALA A 97 -5.68 9.33 9.77
N ASP A 98 -5.63 8.63 10.91
CA ASP A 98 -4.46 7.82 11.26
C ASP A 98 -4.28 6.61 10.33
N VAL A 99 -5.39 5.89 10.01
CA VAL A 99 -5.33 4.75 9.09
C VAL A 99 -5.03 5.22 7.67
N ALA A 100 -5.64 6.33 7.26
CA ALA A 100 -5.40 6.93 5.95
C ALA A 100 -3.92 7.32 5.78
N GLY A 101 -3.30 7.92 6.80
CA GLY A 101 -1.89 8.26 6.79
C GLY A 101 -0.97 7.05 6.64
N ASP A 102 -1.25 5.99 7.40
CA ASP A 102 -0.48 4.74 7.33
C ASP A 102 -0.65 4.05 5.97
N VAL A 103 -1.85 4.06 5.40
CA VAL A 103 -2.11 3.52 4.05
C VAL A 103 -1.28 4.29 3.00
N VAL A 104 -1.36 5.62 3.00
CA VAL A 104 -0.58 6.44 2.06
C VAL A 104 0.91 6.14 2.21
N LYS A 105 1.43 6.14 3.44
CA LYS A 105 2.83 5.85 3.72
C LYS A 105 3.27 4.48 3.21
N PHE A 106 2.45 3.44 3.39
CA PHE A 106 2.74 2.10 2.87
C PHE A 106 2.91 2.12 1.35
N TYR A 107 1.98 2.73 0.63
CA TYR A 107 2.04 2.77 -0.83
C TYR A 107 3.17 3.66 -1.34
N ASP A 108 3.51 4.75 -0.68
CA ASP A 108 4.66 5.59 -1.03
C ASP A 108 5.97 4.79 -0.91
N ILE A 109 6.13 4.01 0.15
CA ILE A 109 7.29 3.11 0.30
C ILE A 109 7.32 2.08 -0.83
N MET A 110 6.19 1.44 -1.13
CA MET A 110 6.09 0.43 -2.20
C MET A 110 6.40 1.00 -3.60
N ILE A 111 5.98 2.23 -3.87
CA ILE A 111 6.33 2.94 -5.10
C ILE A 111 7.84 3.20 -5.16
N GLY A 112 8.45 3.58 -4.04
CA GLY A 112 9.90 3.76 -3.92
C GLY A 112 10.66 2.45 -4.15
N VAL A 113 10.25 1.36 -3.52
CA VAL A 113 10.81 0.01 -3.73
C VAL A 113 10.74 -0.39 -5.19
N ARG A 114 9.58 -0.20 -5.84
CA ARG A 114 9.42 -0.47 -7.28
C ARG A 114 10.38 0.36 -8.14
N ALA A 115 10.49 1.65 -7.87
CA ALA A 115 11.37 2.53 -8.62
C ALA A 115 12.84 2.08 -8.54
N GLU A 116 13.27 1.64 -7.36
CA GLU A 116 14.61 1.14 -7.11
C GLU A 116 14.88 -0.19 -7.84
N LEU A 117 13.95 -1.14 -7.76
CA LEU A 117 14.01 -2.39 -8.53
C LEU A 117 14.10 -2.13 -10.03
N ARG A 118 13.30 -1.21 -10.54
CA ARG A 118 13.30 -0.83 -11.95
C ARG A 118 14.63 -0.21 -12.38
N ALA A 119 15.26 0.59 -11.53
CA ALA A 119 16.59 1.17 -11.79
C ALA A 119 17.66 0.07 -11.95
N HIS A 120 17.60 -0.97 -11.12
CA HIS A 120 18.47 -2.14 -11.25
C HIS A 120 18.21 -2.91 -12.55
N ILE A 121 16.95 -3.22 -12.87
CA ILE A 121 16.57 -3.96 -14.07
C ILE A 121 16.99 -3.21 -15.36
N ASN A 122 16.81 -1.90 -15.38
CA ASN A 122 17.17 -1.07 -16.54
C ASN A 122 18.69 -0.80 -16.65
N GLY A 123 19.52 -1.43 -15.84
CA GLY A 123 20.97 -1.30 -15.89
C GLY A 123 21.52 0.05 -15.40
N GLN A 124 20.69 0.90 -14.80
CA GLN A 124 21.12 2.21 -14.31
C GLN A 124 22.17 2.10 -13.20
N THR A 125 22.19 0.97 -12.49
CA THR A 125 23.15 0.68 -11.43
C THR A 125 24.43 0.02 -11.93
N HIS A 126 24.49 -0.45 -13.19
CA HIS A 126 25.66 -1.16 -13.73
C HIS A 126 26.93 -0.30 -13.77
N ARG A 127 26.78 1.03 -13.87
CA ARG A 127 27.92 1.97 -13.84
C ARG A 127 28.38 2.37 -12.45
N MET A 128 27.69 1.88 -11.41
CA MET A 128 28.05 2.14 -10.02
C MET A 128 29.11 1.13 -9.55
N THR A 129 29.92 1.54 -8.58
CA THR A 129 30.80 0.61 -7.88
C THR A 129 29.99 -0.43 -7.10
N HIS A 130 30.58 -1.59 -6.82
CA HIS A 130 29.95 -2.65 -6.03
C HIS A 130 29.47 -2.11 -4.65
N SER A 131 30.30 -1.31 -3.98
CA SER A 131 29.92 -0.69 -2.71
C SER A 131 28.63 0.16 -2.84
N HIS A 132 28.52 1.01 -3.85
CA HIS A 132 27.32 1.82 -4.04
C HIS A 132 26.08 0.98 -4.40
N ARG A 133 26.23 -0.12 -5.15
CA ARG A 133 25.13 -1.06 -5.41
C ARG A 133 24.67 -1.72 -4.12
N ALA A 134 25.60 -2.17 -3.28
CA ALA A 134 25.31 -2.76 -1.98
C ALA A 134 24.55 -1.79 -1.08
N ASP A 135 25.03 -0.54 -0.94
CA ASP A 135 24.37 0.50 -0.13
C ASP A 135 22.93 0.77 -0.57
N ARG A 136 22.69 0.81 -1.89
CA ARG A 136 21.32 1.02 -2.42
C ARG A 136 20.41 -0.15 -2.12
N LEU A 137 20.92 -1.37 -2.24
CA LEU A 137 20.14 -2.57 -1.98
C LEU A 137 19.85 -2.75 -0.48
N GLU A 138 20.78 -2.37 0.38
CA GLU A 138 20.56 -2.29 1.84
C GLU A 138 19.42 -1.34 2.19
N LYS A 139 19.41 -0.13 1.62
CA LYS A 139 18.32 0.83 1.80
C LYS A 139 16.98 0.32 1.28
N LEU A 140 16.99 -0.42 0.17
CA LEU A 140 15.78 -1.05 -0.34
C LEU A 140 15.23 -2.07 0.66
N LEU A 141 16.11 -2.90 1.27
CA LEU A 141 15.71 -3.85 2.31
C LEU A 141 15.18 -3.15 3.57
N GLU A 142 15.77 -2.03 3.98
CA GLU A 142 15.26 -1.21 5.09
C GLU A 142 13.84 -0.69 4.80
N HIS A 143 13.62 -0.10 3.62
CA HIS A 143 12.30 0.36 3.20
C HIS A 143 11.30 -0.80 3.11
N TRP A 144 11.74 -1.97 2.62
CA TRP A 144 10.91 -3.15 2.59
C TRP A 144 10.51 -3.61 3.99
N ALA A 145 11.45 -3.67 4.93
CA ALA A 145 11.17 -4.02 6.32
C ALA A 145 10.18 -3.04 6.97
N GLU A 146 10.32 -1.74 6.68
CA GLU A 146 9.36 -0.72 7.11
C GLU A 146 7.96 -0.96 6.52
N ALA A 147 7.87 -1.28 5.22
CA ALA A 147 6.59 -1.60 4.59
C ALA A 147 5.91 -2.83 5.22
N VAL A 148 6.66 -3.89 5.51
CA VAL A 148 6.14 -5.10 6.18
C VAL A 148 5.61 -4.77 7.57
N ALA A 149 6.36 -4.04 8.39
CA ALA A 149 5.92 -3.65 9.72
C ALA A 149 4.65 -2.77 9.70
N LEU A 150 4.56 -1.89 8.70
CA LEU A 150 3.40 -1.05 8.48
C LEU A 150 2.19 -1.86 8.01
N ALA A 151 2.39 -2.85 7.11
CA ALA A 151 1.35 -3.77 6.68
C ALA A 151 0.77 -4.59 7.84
N GLU A 152 1.61 -5.10 8.74
CA GLU A 152 1.15 -5.80 9.95
C GLU A 152 0.28 -4.91 10.85
N THR A 153 0.64 -3.63 10.96
CA THR A 153 -0.14 -2.64 11.72
C THR A 153 -1.47 -2.35 11.03
N LEU A 154 -1.45 -2.14 9.71
CA LEU A 154 -2.64 -1.88 8.91
C LEU A 154 -3.60 -3.06 8.93
N ASN A 155 -3.10 -4.30 8.87
CA ASN A 155 -3.92 -5.51 8.89
C ASN A 155 -4.73 -5.71 10.17
N LYS A 156 -4.31 -5.11 11.27
CA LYS A 156 -5.05 -5.10 12.55
C LYS A 156 -6.12 -3.99 12.61
N ARG A 157 -5.99 -2.98 11.75
CA ARG A 157 -6.84 -1.77 11.77
C ARG A 157 -7.79 -1.69 10.57
N LEU A 158 -7.50 -2.38 9.47
CA LEU A 158 -8.36 -2.57 8.30
C LEU A 158 -9.30 -3.75 8.51
#